data_077cf27c79b1326caf364561d5c43926
#
_entry.id   077cf27c79b1326caf364561d5c43926
#
_cell.length_a   1.000
_cell.length_b   1.000
_cell.length_c   1.000
_cell.angle_alpha   90.00
_cell.angle_beta   90.00
_cell.angle_gamma   90.00
#
_symmetry.space_group_name_H-M   'P 1'
#
loop_
_entity.id
_entity.type
_entity.pdbx_description
1 polymer ?
#
loop_
_entity_poly.entity_id
_entity_poly.type
_entity_poly.pdbx_seq_one_letter_code
_entity_poly.pdbx_strand_id
1 'polypeptide(L)'
;YFICCMLFASASNLSAVSPFGVAFCAAAENKYILSAGLGAAAGYILTQDSISSLRLIAASVCAGVLARVMREFEKVRNGRLLPSCIAFLSCFLSGMAVLFANGLTGETFLLYLGEGVTAFAAAYFFSIAQYVLENGKPVRGVTLEEASAVLGSGFLIMCSLSGLTVLDVSPARMIMVFGVLFFAAIYKEAGGAVGGMLAF
;
A
#
# COMPACT_ATOMS: atom_id res chain seq x y z
N TYR A 1 -1.78 7.65 -9.83
CA TYR A 1 -2.26 7.51 -8.45
C TYR A 1 -3.56 6.70 -8.38
N PHE A 2 -4.61 7.00 -9.20
CA PHE A 2 -5.87 6.24 -9.19
C PHE A 2 -5.66 4.73 -9.39
N ILE A 3 -5.00 4.34 -10.49
CA ILE A 3 -4.76 2.93 -10.84
C ILE A 3 -3.90 2.24 -9.78
N CYS A 4 -2.83 2.89 -9.32
CA CYS A 4 -1.96 2.33 -8.27
C CYS A 4 -2.75 2.08 -6.98
N CYS A 5 -3.55 3.07 -6.53
CA CYS A 5 -4.33 2.92 -5.31
C CYS A 5 -5.42 1.85 -5.44
N MET A 6 -6.07 1.75 -6.59
CA MET A 6 -7.02 0.69 -6.91
C MET A 6 -6.36 -0.69 -6.81
N LEU A 7 -5.16 -0.86 -7.39
CA LEU A 7 -4.39 -2.11 -7.30
C LEU A 7 -4.01 -2.43 -5.85
N PHE A 8 -3.52 -1.46 -5.08
CA PHE A 8 -3.19 -1.68 -3.67
C PHE A 8 -4.41 -2.02 -2.82
N ALA A 9 -5.55 -1.41 -3.08
CA ALA A 9 -6.80 -1.72 -2.40
C ALA A 9 -7.34 -3.11 -2.78
N SER A 10 -7.07 -3.58 -4.00
CA SER A 10 -7.47 -4.92 -4.46
C SER A 10 -6.51 -6.05 -4.06
N ALA A 11 -5.43 -5.76 -3.35
CA ALA A 11 -4.47 -6.77 -2.87
C ALA A 11 -5.00 -7.64 -1.74
N SER A 12 -6.10 -8.36 -1.97
CA SER A 12 -6.78 -9.20 -0.96
C SER A 12 -6.07 -10.52 -0.66
N ASN A 13 -5.06 -10.90 -1.45
CA ASN A 13 -4.43 -12.22 -1.37
C ASN A 13 -3.46 -12.41 -0.19
N LEU A 14 -3.03 -11.31 0.47
CA LEU A 14 -2.09 -11.37 1.60
C LEU A 14 -2.77 -11.52 2.97
N SER A 15 -4.02 -11.08 3.08
CA SER A 15 -4.84 -11.22 4.28
C SER A 15 -6.30 -11.07 3.90
N ALA A 16 -7.20 -11.59 4.71
CA ALA A 16 -8.65 -11.47 4.49
C ALA A 16 -9.11 -10.01 4.32
N VAL A 17 -8.34 -9.05 4.85
CA VAL A 17 -8.58 -7.61 4.72
C VAL A 17 -7.24 -6.88 4.50
N SER A 18 -7.16 -6.09 3.44
CA SER A 18 -5.92 -5.42 3.03
C SER A 18 -6.00 -3.90 3.22
N PRO A 19 -5.25 -3.31 4.16
CA PRO A 19 -5.28 -1.87 4.43
C PRO A 19 -4.38 -1.04 3.51
N PHE A 20 -3.82 -1.64 2.44
CA PHE A 20 -2.82 -1.00 1.59
C PHE A 20 -3.35 0.22 0.83
N GLY A 21 -4.64 0.21 0.44
CA GLY A 21 -5.28 1.39 -0.16
C GLY A 21 -5.34 2.57 0.80
N VAL A 22 -5.64 2.34 2.08
CA VAL A 22 -5.62 3.38 3.13
C VAL A 22 -4.21 3.93 3.32
N ALA A 23 -3.20 3.04 3.38
CA ALA A 23 -1.81 3.39 3.52
C ALA A 23 -1.32 4.28 2.36
N PHE A 24 -1.71 3.93 1.13
CA PHE A 24 -1.37 4.72 -0.05
C PHE A 24 -2.06 6.09 -0.08
N CYS A 25 -3.34 6.17 0.36
CA CYS A 25 -4.06 7.43 0.50
C CYS A 25 -3.39 8.38 1.52
N ALA A 26 -2.90 7.84 2.64
CA ALA A 26 -2.18 8.62 3.64
C ALA A 26 -0.83 9.15 3.13
N ALA A 27 -0.15 8.36 2.29
CA ALA A 27 1.13 8.73 1.68
C ALA A 27 0.98 9.70 0.50
N ALA A 28 -0.15 9.67 -0.23
CA ALA A 28 -0.37 10.45 -1.44
C ALA A 28 -0.23 11.96 -1.22
N GLU A 29 0.40 12.66 -2.18
CA GLU A 29 0.49 14.13 -2.16
C GLU A 29 -0.90 14.81 -2.22
N ASN A 30 -1.00 16.03 -1.68
CA ASN A 30 -2.25 16.79 -1.59
C ASN A 30 -3.02 16.90 -2.92
N LYS A 31 -2.29 17.06 -4.03
CA LYS A 31 -2.88 17.18 -5.37
C LYS A 31 -3.50 15.88 -5.88
N TYR A 32 -3.08 14.71 -5.33
CA TYR A 32 -3.52 13.39 -5.79
C TYR A 32 -4.41 12.65 -4.78
N ILE A 33 -4.68 13.22 -3.59
CA ILE A 33 -5.48 12.59 -2.54
C ILE A 33 -6.87 12.17 -3.04
N LEU A 34 -7.54 13.02 -3.81
CA LEU A 34 -8.87 12.68 -4.36
C LEU A 34 -8.80 11.51 -5.33
N SER A 35 -7.81 11.50 -6.24
CA SER A 35 -7.64 10.40 -7.18
C SER A 35 -7.25 9.10 -6.50
N ALA A 36 -6.42 9.16 -5.45
CA ALA A 36 -6.06 8.02 -4.63
C ALA A 36 -7.29 7.49 -3.85
N GLY A 37 -8.08 8.37 -3.23
CA GLY A 37 -9.29 7.99 -2.51
C GLY A 37 -10.34 7.31 -3.39
N LEU A 38 -10.57 7.84 -4.61
CA LEU A 38 -11.47 7.21 -5.59
C LEU A 38 -10.94 5.86 -6.06
N GLY A 39 -9.62 5.73 -6.26
CA GLY A 39 -8.99 4.46 -6.60
C GLY A 39 -9.12 3.43 -5.48
N ALA A 40 -8.90 3.82 -4.23
CA ALA A 40 -9.09 2.96 -3.06
C ALA A 40 -10.55 2.46 -2.97
N ALA A 41 -11.52 3.37 -3.10
CA ALA A 41 -12.94 3.03 -3.07
C ALA A 41 -13.30 2.02 -4.15
N ALA A 42 -12.86 2.25 -5.40
CA ALA A 42 -13.09 1.32 -6.50
C ALA A 42 -12.46 -0.06 -6.23
N GLY A 43 -11.21 -0.11 -5.74
CA GLY A 43 -10.53 -1.36 -5.42
C GLY A 43 -11.22 -2.16 -4.32
N TYR A 44 -11.63 -1.49 -3.24
CA TYR A 44 -12.32 -2.15 -2.13
C TYR A 44 -13.72 -2.66 -2.50
N ILE A 45 -14.48 -1.91 -3.31
CA ILE A 45 -15.81 -2.36 -3.78
C ILE A 45 -15.69 -3.62 -4.64
N LEU A 46 -14.63 -3.75 -5.44
CA LEU A 46 -14.45 -4.87 -6.35
C LEU A 46 -13.98 -6.15 -5.65
N THR A 47 -13.32 -6.05 -4.49
CA THR A 47 -12.58 -7.18 -3.91
C THR A 47 -13.00 -7.57 -2.49
N GLN A 48 -13.69 -6.71 -1.78
CA GLN A 48 -14.05 -6.92 -0.38
C GLN A 48 -15.56 -7.09 -0.19
N ASP A 49 -15.95 -7.80 0.89
CA ASP A 49 -17.34 -7.86 1.32
C ASP A 49 -17.87 -6.47 1.68
N SER A 50 -19.19 -6.28 1.56
CA SER A 50 -19.84 -4.97 1.70
C SER A 50 -19.52 -4.24 3.00
N ILE A 51 -19.44 -4.94 4.13
CA ILE A 51 -19.13 -4.32 5.44
C ILE A 51 -17.65 -3.93 5.52
N SER A 52 -16.75 -4.83 5.11
CA SER A 52 -15.31 -4.57 5.11
C SER A 52 -14.93 -3.47 4.12
N SER A 53 -15.55 -3.44 2.94
CA SER A 53 -15.32 -2.41 1.93
C SER A 53 -15.74 -1.04 2.43
N LEU A 54 -16.92 -0.89 3.02
CA LEU A 54 -17.40 0.39 3.58
C LEU A 54 -16.46 0.90 4.69
N ARG A 55 -16.01 0.01 5.58
CA ARG A 55 -15.06 0.36 6.64
C ARG A 55 -13.75 0.91 6.08
N LEU A 56 -13.16 0.21 5.10
CA LEU A 56 -11.88 0.59 4.49
C LEU A 56 -12.01 1.84 3.61
N ILE A 57 -13.15 2.04 2.95
CA ILE A 57 -13.45 3.28 2.23
C ILE A 57 -13.51 4.44 3.22
N ALA A 58 -14.23 4.29 4.33
CA ALA A 58 -14.28 5.31 5.37
C ALA A 58 -12.88 5.61 5.93
N ALA A 59 -12.07 4.56 6.21
CA ALA A 59 -10.69 4.71 6.64
C ALA A 59 -9.83 5.47 5.61
N SER A 60 -9.98 5.17 4.31
CA SER A 60 -9.22 5.85 3.25
C SER A 60 -9.59 7.32 3.10
N VAL A 61 -10.87 7.65 3.23
CA VAL A 61 -11.34 9.05 3.24
C VAL A 61 -10.79 9.79 4.48
N CYS A 62 -10.89 9.18 5.67
CA CYS A 62 -10.33 9.75 6.89
C CYS A 62 -8.82 9.96 6.77
N ALA A 63 -8.08 8.98 6.23
CA ALA A 63 -6.65 9.10 6.01
C ALA A 63 -6.30 10.25 5.05
N GLY A 64 -7.03 10.39 3.95
CA GLY A 64 -6.83 11.48 2.99
C GLY A 64 -7.12 12.86 3.59
N VAL A 65 -8.22 13.00 4.35
CA VAL A 65 -8.57 14.26 5.02
C VAL A 65 -7.54 14.62 6.09
N LEU A 66 -7.17 13.66 6.96
CA LEU A 66 -6.16 13.87 7.99
C LEU A 66 -4.80 14.22 7.39
N ALA A 67 -4.39 13.54 6.31
CA ALA A 67 -3.14 13.84 5.62
C ALA A 67 -3.13 15.27 5.07
N ARG A 68 -4.25 15.73 4.50
CA ARG A 68 -4.38 17.08 3.99
C ARG A 68 -4.30 18.12 5.11
N VAL A 69 -5.07 17.94 6.17
CA VAL A 69 -5.11 18.87 7.32
C VAL A 69 -3.75 18.92 8.02
N MET A 70 -3.13 17.77 8.31
CA MET A 70 -1.85 17.73 9.01
C MET A 70 -0.70 18.36 8.22
N ARG A 71 -0.73 18.29 6.89
CA ARG A 71 0.30 18.93 6.05
C ARG A 71 0.19 20.45 5.97
N GLU A 72 -0.93 21.05 6.39
CA GLU A 72 -1.05 22.50 6.56
C GLU A 72 -0.26 23.02 7.75
N PHE A 73 0.02 22.15 8.73
CA PHE A 73 0.86 22.52 9.88
C PHE A 73 2.36 22.36 9.53
N GLU A 74 3.09 23.47 9.41
CA GLU A 74 4.51 23.48 9.00
C GLU A 74 5.43 22.61 9.86
N LYS A 75 5.19 22.56 11.19
CA LYS A 75 5.98 21.73 12.12
C LYS A 75 5.86 20.23 11.89
N VAL A 76 4.74 19.79 11.32
CA VAL A 76 4.41 18.36 11.16
C VAL A 76 4.69 17.90 9.74
N ARG A 77 4.66 18.80 8.76
CA ARG A 77 4.85 18.52 7.33
C ARG A 77 6.14 17.75 7.00
N ASN A 78 7.22 17.99 7.74
CA ASN A 78 8.52 17.39 7.48
C ASN A 78 8.75 16.04 8.17
N GLY A 79 7.77 15.54 8.89
CA GLY A 79 7.86 14.25 9.58
C GLY A 79 7.70 13.07 8.63
N ARG A 80 8.77 12.30 8.38
CA ARG A 80 8.73 11.08 7.54
C ARG A 80 7.72 10.04 8.05
N LEU A 81 7.42 10.04 9.35
CA LEU A 81 6.50 9.10 9.98
C LEU A 81 5.04 9.57 9.96
N LEU A 82 4.78 10.80 9.52
CA LEU A 82 3.43 11.37 9.53
C LEU A 82 2.42 10.53 8.71
N PRO A 83 2.70 10.12 7.46
CA PRO A 83 1.78 9.30 6.69
C PRO A 83 1.49 7.96 7.37
N SER A 84 2.50 7.37 8.00
CA SER A 84 2.38 6.09 8.72
C SER A 84 1.45 6.20 9.94
N CYS A 85 1.62 7.26 10.75
CA CYS A 85 0.75 7.51 11.89
C CYS A 85 -0.71 7.76 11.46
N ILE A 86 -0.92 8.51 10.38
CA ILE A 86 -2.25 8.77 9.82
C ILE A 86 -2.90 7.47 9.34
N ALA A 87 -2.18 6.63 8.61
CA ALA A 87 -2.67 5.34 8.13
C ALA A 87 -3.06 4.42 9.28
N PHE A 88 -2.20 4.31 10.29
CA PHE A 88 -2.47 3.54 11.51
C PHE A 88 -3.76 4.02 12.20
N LEU A 89 -3.83 5.31 12.51
CA LEU A 89 -4.97 5.88 13.22
C LEU A 89 -6.27 5.69 12.43
N SER A 90 -6.26 5.93 11.13
CA SER A 90 -7.46 5.80 10.30
C SER A 90 -7.96 4.35 10.23
N CYS A 91 -7.07 3.37 10.06
CA CYS A 91 -7.42 1.95 10.08
C CYS A 91 -7.90 1.50 11.46
N PHE A 92 -7.17 1.87 12.51
CA PHE A 92 -7.50 1.46 13.88
C PHE A 92 -8.82 2.07 14.34
N LEU A 93 -9.05 3.37 14.13
CA LEU A 93 -10.30 4.03 14.52
C LEU A 93 -11.51 3.47 13.77
N SER A 94 -11.38 3.21 12.47
CA SER A 94 -12.45 2.59 11.70
C SER A 94 -12.74 1.15 12.16
N GLY A 95 -11.70 0.39 12.52
CA GLY A 95 -11.84 -0.95 13.11
C GLY A 95 -12.52 -0.91 14.48
N MET A 96 -12.11 0.04 15.34
CA MET A 96 -12.73 0.24 16.66
C MET A 96 -14.20 0.63 16.55
N ALA A 97 -14.59 1.46 15.58
CA ALA A 97 -15.99 1.82 15.36
C ALA A 97 -16.86 0.59 15.08
N VAL A 98 -16.38 -0.33 14.23
CA VAL A 98 -17.08 -1.59 13.93
C VAL A 98 -17.12 -2.51 15.15
N LEU A 99 -16.02 -2.55 15.91
CA LEU A 99 -15.93 -3.36 17.14
C LEU A 99 -16.94 -2.92 18.19
N PHE A 100 -17.13 -1.62 18.38
CA PHE A 100 -18.14 -1.09 19.30
C PHE A 100 -19.57 -1.37 18.84
N ALA A 101 -19.80 -1.40 17.52
CA ALA A 101 -21.12 -1.71 16.96
C ALA A 101 -21.51 -3.19 17.10
N ASN A 102 -20.53 -4.12 16.94
CA ASN A 102 -20.77 -5.57 16.88
C ASN A 102 -20.49 -6.31 18.22
N GLY A 103 -19.95 -5.61 19.21
CA GLY A 103 -19.50 -6.18 20.49
C GLY A 103 -18.00 -6.47 20.53
N LEU A 104 -17.42 -6.23 21.71
CA LEU A 104 -15.98 -6.35 21.98
C LEU A 104 -15.59 -7.83 22.11
N THR A 105 -14.85 -8.36 21.13
CA THR A 105 -14.14 -9.61 21.25
C THR A 105 -12.64 -9.39 21.15
N GLY A 106 -11.85 -10.10 21.97
CA GLY A 106 -10.39 -9.94 21.98
C GLY A 106 -9.72 -10.26 20.65
N GLU A 107 -10.26 -11.23 19.94
CA GLU A 107 -9.73 -11.67 18.62
C GLU A 107 -9.89 -10.58 17.57
N THR A 108 -11.06 -9.95 17.48
CA THR A 108 -11.31 -8.87 16.51
C THR A 108 -10.52 -7.61 16.84
N PHE A 109 -10.28 -7.33 18.14
CA PHE A 109 -9.40 -6.24 18.54
C PHE A 109 -7.98 -6.43 18.04
N LEU A 110 -7.38 -7.64 18.24
CA LEU A 110 -6.04 -7.95 17.77
C LEU A 110 -5.94 -7.89 16.24
N LEU A 111 -6.99 -8.31 15.53
CA LEU A 111 -7.05 -8.23 14.09
C LEU A 111 -6.97 -6.78 13.61
N TYR A 112 -7.79 -5.87 14.15
CA TYR A 112 -7.77 -4.46 13.75
C TYR A 112 -6.50 -3.72 14.17
N LEU A 113 -5.89 -4.13 15.28
CA LEU A 113 -4.57 -3.63 15.67
C LEU A 113 -3.50 -4.09 14.68
N GLY A 114 -3.54 -5.36 14.25
CA GLY A 114 -2.66 -5.90 13.22
C GLY A 114 -2.82 -5.19 11.87
N GLU A 115 -4.06 -4.92 11.45
CA GLU A 115 -4.34 -4.12 10.25
C GLU A 115 -3.76 -2.70 10.34
N GLY A 116 -3.89 -2.05 11.50
CA GLY A 116 -3.28 -0.75 11.75
C GLY A 116 -1.76 -0.77 11.62
N VAL A 117 -1.10 -1.79 12.23
CA VAL A 117 0.37 -1.96 12.14
C VAL A 117 0.82 -2.21 10.70
N THR A 118 0.10 -3.04 9.94
CA THR A 118 0.40 -3.27 8.53
C THR A 118 0.19 -2.01 7.68
N ALA A 119 -0.87 -1.22 7.95
CA ALA A 119 -1.07 0.07 7.31
C ALA A 119 0.05 1.05 7.62
N PHE A 120 0.53 1.09 8.87
CA PHE A 120 1.67 1.92 9.28
C PHE A 120 2.92 1.59 8.48
N ALA A 121 3.29 0.31 8.43
CA ALA A 121 4.48 -0.14 7.71
C ALA A 121 4.36 0.14 6.21
N ALA A 122 3.22 -0.16 5.60
CA ALA A 122 2.99 0.08 4.18
C ALA A 122 3.05 1.58 3.83
N ALA A 123 2.45 2.45 4.64
CA ALA A 123 2.49 3.90 4.41
C ALA A 123 3.90 4.47 4.52
N TYR A 124 4.73 3.91 5.41
CA TYR A 124 6.14 4.26 5.50
C TYR A 124 6.89 3.95 4.19
N PHE A 125 6.76 2.72 3.70
CA PHE A 125 7.38 2.33 2.43
C PHE A 125 6.86 3.14 1.24
N PHE A 126 5.55 3.37 1.16
CA PHE A 126 4.97 4.18 0.09
C PHE A 126 5.45 5.62 0.09
N SER A 127 5.58 6.25 1.26
CA SER A 127 6.06 7.62 1.37
C SER A 127 7.51 7.76 0.89
N ILE A 128 8.37 6.80 1.22
CA ILE A 128 9.77 6.79 0.76
C ILE A 128 9.83 6.49 -0.74
N ALA A 129 9.07 5.50 -1.22
CA ALA A 129 9.05 5.15 -2.64
C ALA A 129 8.58 6.32 -3.51
N GLN A 130 7.53 7.03 -3.10
CA GLN A 130 7.06 8.24 -3.78
C GLN A 130 8.13 9.32 -3.82
N TYR A 131 8.79 9.58 -2.68
CA TYR A 131 9.87 10.55 -2.61
C TYR A 131 11.02 10.24 -3.58
N VAL A 132 11.42 8.96 -3.68
CA VAL A 132 12.48 8.53 -4.60
C VAL A 132 12.06 8.70 -6.05
N LEU A 133 10.84 8.30 -6.40
CA LEU A 133 10.30 8.39 -7.76
C LEU A 133 10.14 9.84 -8.22
N GLU A 134 9.68 10.74 -7.34
CA GLU A 134 9.47 12.14 -7.67
C GLU A 134 10.79 12.92 -7.85
N ASN A 135 11.78 12.61 -7.03
CA ASN A 135 13.07 13.30 -7.13
C ASN A 135 13.99 12.75 -8.23
N GLY A 136 13.61 11.69 -8.94
CA GLY A 136 14.36 11.14 -10.07
C GLY A 136 15.81 10.78 -9.72
N LYS A 137 16.08 10.31 -8.50
CA LYS A 137 17.44 9.98 -8.05
C LYS A 137 18.07 8.93 -8.96
N PRO A 138 19.32 9.13 -9.43
CA PRO A 138 20.01 8.10 -10.20
C PRO A 138 20.23 6.87 -9.34
N VAL A 139 20.13 5.68 -9.93
CA VAL A 139 20.20 4.36 -9.24
C VAL A 139 21.44 4.25 -8.33
N ARG A 140 22.56 4.89 -8.69
CA ARG A 140 23.81 4.90 -7.90
C ARG A 140 23.75 5.76 -6.63
N GLY A 141 22.74 6.65 -6.50
CA GLY A 141 22.55 7.53 -5.35
C GLY A 141 21.41 7.11 -4.41
N VAL A 142 20.82 5.94 -4.64
CA VAL A 142 19.73 5.41 -3.84
C VAL A 142 20.31 4.70 -2.61
N THR A 143 19.82 5.05 -1.41
CA THR A 143 20.20 4.37 -0.17
C THR A 143 19.53 2.99 -0.08
N LEU A 144 20.05 2.10 0.79
CA LEU A 144 19.47 0.78 1.00
C LEU A 144 18.00 0.87 1.45
N GLU A 145 17.68 1.83 2.31
CA GLU A 145 16.32 2.11 2.78
C GLU A 145 15.40 2.51 1.62
N GLU A 146 15.85 3.42 0.77
CA GLU A 146 15.10 3.86 -0.41
C GLU A 146 14.89 2.71 -1.41
N ALA A 147 15.93 1.91 -1.64
CA ALA A 147 15.84 0.75 -2.53
C ALA A 147 14.85 -0.29 -1.99
N SER A 148 14.90 -0.59 -0.69
CA SER A 148 13.97 -1.54 -0.06
C SER A 148 12.51 -1.04 -0.10
N ALA A 149 12.29 0.26 0.03
CA ALA A 149 10.96 0.86 -0.05
C ALA A 149 10.37 0.76 -1.47
N VAL A 150 11.18 1.04 -2.50
CA VAL A 150 10.75 0.92 -3.90
C VAL A 150 10.47 -0.54 -4.25
N LEU A 151 11.36 -1.47 -3.87
CA LEU A 151 11.18 -2.90 -4.10
C LEU A 151 9.96 -3.46 -3.35
N GLY A 152 9.78 -3.08 -2.09
CA GLY A 152 8.63 -3.50 -1.27
C GLY A 152 7.31 -2.99 -1.86
N SER A 153 7.25 -1.74 -2.31
CA SER A 153 6.08 -1.18 -2.98
C SER A 153 5.79 -1.89 -4.31
N GLY A 154 6.84 -2.20 -5.09
CA GLY A 154 6.72 -2.98 -6.32
C GLY A 154 6.20 -4.40 -6.05
N PHE A 155 6.71 -5.06 -5.00
CA PHE A 155 6.22 -6.38 -4.59
C PHE A 155 4.73 -6.36 -4.21
N LEU A 156 4.26 -5.34 -3.48
CA LEU A 156 2.84 -5.19 -3.15
C LEU A 156 1.97 -5.01 -4.41
N ILE A 157 2.45 -4.29 -5.43
CA ILE A 157 1.76 -4.20 -6.72
C ILE A 157 1.66 -5.58 -7.39
N MET A 158 2.75 -6.35 -7.37
CA MET A 158 2.75 -7.70 -7.94
C MET A 158 1.78 -8.63 -7.21
N CYS A 159 1.73 -8.58 -5.88
CA CYS A 159 0.77 -9.33 -5.08
C CYS A 159 -0.68 -8.94 -5.45
N SER A 160 -0.97 -7.66 -5.68
CA SER A 160 -2.28 -7.20 -6.13
C SER A 160 -2.66 -7.76 -7.50
N LEU A 161 -1.70 -7.77 -8.42
CA LEU A 161 -1.90 -8.29 -9.77
C LEU A 161 -2.03 -9.82 -9.82
N SER A 162 -1.54 -10.54 -8.80
CA SER A 162 -1.61 -12.01 -8.76
C SER A 162 -3.04 -12.54 -8.68
N GLY A 163 -3.96 -11.76 -8.10
CA GLY A 163 -5.39 -12.08 -8.04
C GLY A 163 -6.13 -11.88 -9.36
N LEU A 164 -5.53 -11.16 -10.31
CA LEU A 164 -6.14 -10.93 -11.62
C LEU A 164 -5.66 -12.02 -12.59
N THR A 165 -6.61 -12.74 -13.19
CA THR A 165 -6.34 -13.68 -14.27
C THR A 165 -6.99 -13.17 -15.56
N VAL A 166 -6.20 -13.01 -16.61
CA VAL A 166 -6.67 -12.62 -17.94
C VAL A 166 -6.32 -13.76 -18.91
N LEU A 167 -7.32 -14.44 -19.48
CA LEU A 167 -7.13 -15.59 -20.36
C LEU A 167 -6.29 -16.72 -19.71
N ASP A 168 -6.57 -17.04 -18.44
CA ASP A 168 -5.86 -18.04 -17.62
C ASP A 168 -4.36 -17.71 -17.36
N VAL A 169 -3.91 -16.53 -17.74
CA VAL A 169 -2.55 -16.06 -17.47
C VAL A 169 -2.61 -14.96 -16.40
N SER A 170 -1.80 -15.11 -15.36
CA SER A 170 -1.65 -14.08 -14.32
C SER A 170 -0.65 -13.01 -14.82
N PRO A 171 -1.08 -11.73 -14.95
CA PRO A 171 -0.18 -10.64 -15.33
C PRO A 171 1.00 -10.50 -14.36
N ALA A 172 0.79 -10.78 -13.07
CA ALA A 172 1.84 -10.78 -12.06
C ALA A 172 2.95 -11.76 -12.42
N ARG A 173 2.61 -13.00 -12.79
CA ARG A 173 3.59 -14.02 -13.20
C ARG A 173 4.38 -13.58 -14.44
N MET A 174 3.71 -12.98 -15.43
CA MET A 174 4.41 -12.45 -16.61
C MET A 174 5.41 -11.37 -16.22
N ILE A 175 5.02 -10.41 -15.41
CA ILE A 175 5.90 -9.31 -14.99
C ILE A 175 7.03 -9.83 -14.10
N MET A 176 6.78 -10.80 -13.20
CA MET A 176 7.82 -11.45 -12.40
C MET A 176 8.87 -12.15 -13.29
N VAL A 177 8.43 -12.98 -14.24
CA VAL A 177 9.33 -13.66 -15.18
C VAL A 177 10.13 -12.65 -15.99
N PHE A 178 9.46 -11.60 -16.50
CA PHE A 178 10.15 -10.54 -17.22
C PHE A 178 11.15 -9.79 -16.33
N GLY A 179 10.79 -9.51 -15.09
CA GLY A 179 11.69 -8.90 -14.09
C GLY A 179 12.92 -9.76 -13.81
N VAL A 180 12.73 -11.06 -13.59
CA VAL A 180 13.85 -12.02 -13.39
C VAL A 180 14.79 -12.02 -14.59
N LEU A 181 14.24 -12.13 -15.80
CA LEU A 181 15.02 -12.10 -17.04
C LEU A 181 15.77 -10.78 -17.23
N PHE A 182 15.12 -9.67 -16.93
CA PHE A 182 15.71 -8.33 -17.01
C PHE A 182 16.86 -8.15 -16.02
N PHE A 183 16.66 -8.55 -14.75
CA PHE A 183 17.71 -8.51 -13.73
C PHE A 183 18.85 -9.46 -14.05
N ALA A 184 18.56 -10.66 -14.57
CA ALA A 184 19.59 -11.59 -15.00
C ALA A 184 20.41 -11.04 -16.18
N ALA A 185 19.76 -10.35 -17.12
CA ALA A 185 20.44 -9.74 -18.26
C ALA A 185 21.39 -8.59 -17.85
N ILE A 186 20.98 -7.77 -16.83
CA ILE A 186 21.78 -6.62 -16.39
C ILE A 186 22.88 -7.03 -15.40
N TYR A 187 22.54 -7.87 -14.41
CA TYR A 187 23.40 -8.20 -13.28
C TYR A 187 24.01 -9.60 -13.36
N LYS A 188 23.81 -10.31 -14.46
CA LYS A 188 24.32 -11.68 -14.71
C LYS A 188 23.90 -12.63 -13.57
N GLU A 189 24.84 -13.43 -13.04
CA GLU A 189 24.56 -14.48 -12.05
C GLU A 189 23.92 -13.94 -10.75
N ALA A 190 24.39 -12.79 -10.25
CA ALA A 190 23.83 -12.19 -9.02
C ALA A 190 22.39 -11.69 -9.23
N GLY A 191 22.08 -11.17 -10.42
CA GLY A 191 20.73 -10.68 -10.74
C GLY A 191 19.71 -11.81 -10.89
N GLY A 192 20.13 -12.94 -11.47
CA GLY A 192 19.28 -14.13 -11.58
C GLY A 192 18.89 -14.73 -10.24
N ALA A 193 19.86 -14.79 -9.27
CA ALA A 193 19.60 -15.29 -7.93
C ALA A 193 18.62 -14.42 -7.14
N VAL A 194 18.81 -13.08 -7.16
CA VAL A 194 17.92 -12.12 -6.49
C VAL A 194 16.53 -12.12 -7.12
N GLY A 195 16.46 -12.12 -8.45
CA GLY A 195 15.20 -12.19 -9.18
C GLY A 195 14.43 -13.49 -8.91
N GLY A 196 15.15 -14.63 -8.84
CA GLY A 196 14.55 -15.92 -8.51
C GLY A 196 13.98 -16.00 -7.09
N MET A 197 14.62 -15.38 -6.11
CA MET A 197 14.10 -15.29 -4.73
C MET A 197 12.85 -14.42 -4.61
N LEU A 198 12.66 -13.44 -5.49
CA LEU A 198 11.49 -12.57 -5.51
C LEU A 198 10.30 -13.19 -6.27
N ALA A 199 10.55 -14.24 -7.08
CA ALA A 199 9.53 -14.89 -7.91
C ALA A 199 8.86 -16.11 -7.24
N PHE A 200 9.36 -16.58 -6.11
CA PHE A 200 8.77 -17.62 -5.26
C PHE A 200 7.98 -17.01 -4.11
#